data_92ea580cd5af2f3e3813031080f95d21
#
_entry.id   92ea580cd5af2f3e3813031080f95d21
#
_cell.length_a   1.000
_cell.length_b   1.000
_cell.length_c   1.000
_cell.angle_alpha   90.00
_cell.angle_beta   90.00
_cell.angle_gamma   90.00
#
_symmetry.space_group_name_H-M   'P 1'
#
loop_
_entity.id
_entity.type
_entity.pdbx_description
1 polymer ?
#
loop_
_entity_poly.entity_id
_entity_poly.type
_entity_poly.pdbx_seq_one_letter_code
_entity_poly.pdbx_strand_id
1 'polypeptide(L)'
;MNSNSIDAASHVSSSLRLVTIARLADILADLQRSAPGVVIATLASADGLTVASTLTNSQDADKLSAMSGSLSALAGAMTREAGHAAPERLILESDSGHIVSMNVPVPTGDLVLTVITNQSSLLGKLLWSCRSTADQVIAACTHQQASAMASSVSFS
;
A
#
# COMPACT_ATOMS: atom_id res chain seq x y z
N MET A 1 14.90 37.49 4.36
CA MET A 1 14.16 37.44 3.06
C MET A 1 14.26 36.04 2.48
N ASN A 2 13.41 35.07 2.87
CA ASN A 2 13.28 33.77 2.16
C ASN A 2 12.08 32.93 2.67
N SER A 3 11.07 33.55 3.25
CA SER A 3 9.87 32.85 3.73
C SER A 3 9.00 32.30 2.58
N ASN A 4 9.02 32.96 1.40
CA ASN A 4 8.15 32.59 0.28
C ASN A 4 8.62 31.34 -0.50
N SER A 5 9.91 31.02 -0.47
CA SER A 5 10.44 29.86 -1.23
C SER A 5 10.18 28.52 -0.50
N ILE A 6 10.16 28.56 0.83
CA ILE A 6 9.89 27.37 1.66
C ILE A 6 8.40 27.01 1.59
N ASP A 7 7.52 28.02 1.58
CA ASP A 7 6.07 27.82 1.46
C ASP A 7 5.69 27.21 0.10
N ALA A 8 6.24 27.71 -1.01
CA ALA A 8 5.94 27.20 -2.33
C ALA A 8 6.38 25.73 -2.51
N ALA A 9 7.57 25.37 -2.02
CA ALA A 9 8.08 24.00 -2.08
C ALA A 9 7.25 23.04 -1.21
N SER A 10 6.78 23.48 -0.04
CA SER A 10 5.91 22.69 0.84
C SER A 10 4.52 22.48 0.22
N HIS A 11 3.96 23.47 -0.44
CA HIS A 11 2.67 23.36 -1.14
C HIS A 11 2.73 22.41 -2.35
N VAL A 12 3.79 22.49 -3.16
CA VAL A 12 4.00 21.57 -4.28
C VAL A 12 4.19 20.14 -3.80
N SER A 13 4.97 19.94 -2.75
CA SER A 13 5.17 18.61 -2.15
C SER A 13 3.87 18.03 -1.59
N SER A 14 3.06 18.84 -0.92
CA SER A 14 1.75 18.43 -0.40
C SER A 14 0.76 18.09 -1.51
N SER A 15 0.72 18.88 -2.58
CA SER A 15 -0.14 18.62 -3.74
C SER A 15 0.25 17.32 -4.47
N LEU A 16 1.55 17.06 -4.66
CA LEU A 16 2.04 15.82 -5.25
C LEU A 16 1.69 14.61 -4.38
N ARG A 17 1.77 14.72 -3.06
CA ARG A 17 1.35 13.67 -2.12
C ARG A 17 -0.14 13.34 -2.26
N LEU A 18 -1.00 14.36 -2.34
CA LEU A 18 -2.45 14.18 -2.51
C LEU A 18 -2.78 13.51 -3.84
N VAL A 19 -2.13 13.89 -4.93
CA VAL A 19 -2.31 13.28 -6.25
C VAL A 19 -1.90 11.81 -6.22
N THR A 20 -0.80 11.48 -5.54
CA THR A 20 -0.34 10.09 -5.41
C THR A 20 -1.30 9.27 -4.55
N ILE A 21 -1.79 9.77 -3.44
CA ILE A 21 -2.78 9.07 -2.60
C ILE A 21 -4.06 8.79 -3.40
N ALA A 22 -4.55 9.76 -4.18
CA ALA A 22 -5.70 9.57 -5.07
C ALA A 22 -5.42 8.47 -6.12
N ARG A 23 -4.23 8.45 -6.70
CA ARG A 23 -3.80 7.40 -7.63
C ARG A 23 -3.76 6.03 -6.97
N LEU A 24 -3.24 5.92 -5.76
CA LEU A 24 -3.20 4.67 -4.99
C LEU A 24 -4.62 4.18 -4.67
N ALA A 25 -5.52 5.07 -4.30
CA ALA A 25 -6.93 4.74 -4.07
C ALA A 25 -7.59 4.18 -5.35
N ASP A 26 -7.33 4.78 -6.51
CA ASP A 26 -7.82 4.30 -7.80
C ASP A 26 -7.28 2.90 -8.14
N ILE A 27 -6.01 2.65 -7.88
CA ILE A 27 -5.38 1.32 -8.09
C ILE A 27 -6.07 0.26 -7.23
N LEU A 28 -6.36 0.55 -5.96
CA LEU A 28 -7.08 -0.37 -5.08
C LEU A 28 -8.53 -0.59 -5.52
N ALA A 29 -9.21 0.46 -5.97
CA ALA A 29 -10.56 0.36 -6.51
C ALA A 29 -10.61 -0.49 -7.79
N ASP A 30 -9.60 -0.37 -8.65
CA ASP A 30 -9.46 -1.21 -9.85
C ASP A 30 -9.24 -2.68 -9.48
N LEU A 31 -8.41 -2.97 -8.49
CA LEU A 31 -8.24 -4.33 -7.96
C LEU A 31 -9.57 -4.91 -7.47
N GLN A 32 -10.33 -4.15 -6.69
CA GLN A 32 -11.62 -4.60 -6.15
C GLN A 32 -12.63 -4.90 -7.26
N ARG A 33 -12.64 -4.10 -8.33
CA ARG A 33 -13.57 -4.30 -9.46
C ARG A 33 -13.16 -5.42 -10.39
N SER A 34 -11.87 -5.60 -10.63
CA SER A 34 -11.35 -6.51 -11.65
C SER A 34 -11.05 -7.92 -11.15
N ALA A 35 -10.75 -8.08 -9.86
CA ALA A 35 -10.41 -9.37 -9.27
C ALA A 35 -11.64 -10.01 -8.61
N PRO A 36 -12.10 -11.17 -9.09
CA PRO A 36 -13.26 -11.84 -8.54
C PRO A 36 -13.11 -12.16 -7.06
N GLY A 37 -14.13 -11.80 -6.27
CA GLY A 37 -14.18 -12.10 -4.85
C GLY A 37 -13.44 -11.12 -3.95
N VAL A 38 -12.73 -10.14 -4.46
CA VAL A 38 -12.11 -9.10 -3.63
C VAL A 38 -13.18 -8.21 -3.02
N VAL A 39 -13.21 -8.16 -1.69
CA VAL A 39 -14.17 -7.38 -0.90
C VAL A 39 -13.53 -6.11 -0.36
N ILE A 40 -12.30 -6.20 0.11
CA ILE A 40 -11.56 -5.09 0.71
C ILE A 40 -10.13 -5.12 0.20
N ALA A 41 -9.59 -3.95 -0.12
CA ALA A 41 -8.17 -3.73 -0.35
C ALA A 41 -7.71 -2.51 0.43
N THR A 42 -6.61 -2.65 1.17
CA THR A 42 -5.98 -1.55 1.91
C THR A 42 -4.50 -1.50 1.65
N LEU A 43 -3.95 -0.30 1.71
CA LEU A 43 -2.54 -0.02 1.65
C LEU A 43 -2.18 0.77 2.91
N ALA A 44 -1.27 0.24 3.70
CA ALA A 44 -0.80 0.83 4.95
C ALA A 44 0.71 1.06 4.92
N SER A 45 1.20 1.98 5.72
CA SER A 45 2.63 2.07 6.02
C SER A 45 3.06 0.90 6.92
N ALA A 46 4.36 0.63 7.00
CA ALA A 46 4.89 -0.45 7.83
C ALA A 46 4.54 -0.32 9.32
N ASP A 47 4.34 0.90 9.81
CA ASP A 47 3.89 1.21 11.16
C ASP A 47 2.36 1.19 11.34
N GLY A 48 1.61 0.79 10.32
CA GLY A 48 0.17 0.53 10.40
C GLY A 48 -0.73 1.73 10.16
N LEU A 49 -0.23 2.81 9.55
CA LEU A 49 -1.05 3.97 9.17
C LEU A 49 -1.70 3.76 7.81
N THR A 50 -2.98 4.07 7.68
CA THR A 50 -3.70 3.96 6.41
C THR A 50 -3.17 4.95 5.37
N VAL A 51 -2.77 4.45 4.22
CA VAL A 51 -2.38 5.25 3.05
C VAL A 51 -3.54 5.36 2.06
N ALA A 52 -4.18 4.23 1.73
CA ALA A 52 -5.36 4.15 0.88
C ALA A 52 -6.18 2.92 1.26
N SER A 53 -7.50 2.98 1.04
CA SER A 53 -8.39 1.87 1.32
C SER A 53 -9.63 1.93 0.43
N THR A 54 -10.22 0.77 0.13
CA THR A 54 -11.55 0.68 -0.49
C THR A 54 -12.69 0.75 0.53
N LEU A 55 -12.37 0.73 1.83
CA LEU A 55 -13.35 0.96 2.89
C LEU A 55 -13.75 2.43 2.93
N THR A 56 -15.06 2.67 3.04
CA THR A 56 -15.62 4.03 3.15
C THR A 56 -15.54 4.57 4.58
N ASN A 57 -15.57 3.68 5.59
CA ASN A 57 -15.40 4.07 6.99
C ASN A 57 -13.92 4.15 7.33
N SER A 58 -13.45 5.35 7.68
CA SER A 58 -12.05 5.59 8.02
C SER A 58 -11.58 4.84 9.26
N GLN A 59 -12.43 4.69 10.28
CA GLN A 59 -12.07 3.96 11.50
C GLN A 59 -11.85 2.47 11.23
N ASP A 60 -12.65 1.85 10.35
CA ASP A 60 -12.46 0.46 9.97
C ASP A 60 -11.20 0.28 9.11
N ALA A 61 -10.92 1.24 8.21
CA ALA A 61 -9.69 1.26 7.45
C ALA A 61 -8.45 1.37 8.36
N ASP A 62 -8.49 2.25 9.36
CA ASP A 62 -7.38 2.44 10.31
C ASP A 62 -7.15 1.20 11.19
N LYS A 63 -8.22 0.56 11.66
CA LYS A 63 -8.11 -0.70 12.40
C LYS A 63 -7.46 -1.79 11.56
N LEU A 64 -7.93 -1.98 10.33
CA LEU A 64 -7.40 -3.00 9.43
C LEU A 64 -5.93 -2.72 9.08
N SER A 65 -5.59 -1.47 8.84
CA SER A 65 -4.21 -1.03 8.57
C SER A 65 -3.28 -1.30 9.75
N ALA A 66 -3.70 -0.97 10.96
CA ALA A 66 -2.94 -1.24 12.18
C ALA A 66 -2.72 -2.75 12.40
N MET A 67 -3.76 -3.56 12.16
CA MET A 67 -3.66 -5.03 12.24
C MET A 67 -2.73 -5.59 11.17
N SER A 68 -2.78 -5.07 9.95
CA SER A 68 -1.91 -5.48 8.84
C SER A 68 -0.44 -5.18 9.10
N GLY A 69 -0.14 -3.99 9.61
CA GLY A 69 1.21 -3.61 10.03
C GLY A 69 1.76 -4.52 11.13
N SER A 70 0.94 -4.78 12.16
CA SER A 70 1.29 -5.68 13.26
C SER A 70 1.53 -7.12 12.78
N LEU A 71 0.67 -7.63 11.91
CA LEU A 71 0.79 -8.97 11.33
C LEU A 71 2.07 -9.10 10.50
N SER A 72 2.38 -8.11 9.68
CA SER A 72 3.61 -8.07 8.88
C SER A 72 4.86 -8.07 9.76
N ALA A 73 4.87 -7.25 10.80
CA ALA A 73 5.98 -7.18 11.77
C ALA A 73 6.17 -8.51 12.52
N LEU A 74 5.08 -9.12 12.97
CA LEU A 74 5.11 -10.41 13.65
C LEU A 74 5.61 -11.53 12.75
N ALA A 75 5.14 -11.59 11.51
CA ALA A 75 5.60 -12.57 10.54
C ALA A 75 7.10 -12.42 10.24
N GLY A 76 7.56 -11.18 10.08
CA GLY A 76 8.99 -10.90 9.93
C GLY A 76 9.82 -11.33 11.14
N ALA A 77 9.31 -11.16 12.37
CA ALA A 77 9.96 -11.63 13.59
C ALA A 77 10.02 -13.16 13.65
N MET A 78 8.92 -13.85 13.33
CA MET A 78 8.85 -15.31 13.33
C MET A 78 9.81 -15.94 12.31
N THR A 79 9.88 -15.37 11.11
CA THR A 79 10.78 -15.91 10.07
C THR A 79 12.25 -15.70 10.43
N ARG A 80 12.60 -14.57 11.04
CA ARG A 80 13.97 -14.36 11.56
C ARG A 80 14.31 -15.34 12.67
N GLU A 81 13.41 -15.58 13.62
CA GLU A 81 13.62 -16.56 14.69
C GLU A 81 13.81 -17.97 14.15
N ALA A 82 13.10 -18.32 13.07
CA ALA A 82 13.25 -19.60 12.38
C ALA A 82 14.48 -19.69 11.44
N GLY A 83 15.28 -18.63 11.33
CA GLY A 83 16.43 -18.57 10.42
C GLY A 83 16.05 -18.44 8.94
N HIS A 84 14.83 -18.01 8.65
CA HIS A 84 14.33 -17.79 7.29
C HIS A 84 14.47 -16.32 6.86
N ALA A 85 14.47 -16.11 5.54
CA ALA A 85 14.36 -14.77 4.96
C ALA A 85 13.00 -14.14 5.29
N ALA A 86 12.91 -12.80 5.19
CA ALA A 86 11.64 -12.10 5.37
C ALA A 86 10.56 -12.65 4.42
N PRO A 87 9.30 -12.81 4.90
CA PRO A 87 8.25 -13.36 4.08
C PRO A 87 7.88 -12.38 2.96
N GLU A 88 7.74 -12.88 1.76
CA GLU A 88 7.26 -12.10 0.62
C GLU A 88 5.78 -11.75 0.78
N ARG A 89 5.03 -12.67 1.37
CA ARG A 89 3.59 -12.54 1.61
C ARG A 89 3.12 -13.45 2.74
N LEU A 90 1.97 -13.10 3.29
CA LEU A 90 1.19 -13.91 4.21
C LEU A 90 -0.15 -14.25 3.57
N ILE A 91 -0.59 -15.47 3.74
CA ILE A 91 -1.88 -15.94 3.27
C ILE A 91 -2.60 -16.58 4.46
N LEU A 92 -3.75 -16.02 4.80
CA LEU A 92 -4.68 -16.61 5.76
C LEU A 92 -5.84 -17.19 4.97
N GLU A 93 -6.09 -18.47 5.13
CA GLU A 93 -7.19 -19.18 4.49
C GLU A 93 -8.27 -19.52 5.52
N SER A 94 -9.51 -19.35 5.13
CA SER A 94 -10.68 -19.74 5.90
C SER A 94 -11.79 -20.21 4.97
N ASP A 95 -12.82 -20.83 5.54
CA ASP A 95 -14.00 -21.24 4.76
C ASP A 95 -14.75 -20.07 4.12
N SER A 96 -14.54 -18.86 4.62
CA SER A 96 -15.18 -17.63 4.10
C SER A 96 -14.37 -16.91 3.02
N GLY A 97 -13.11 -17.28 2.77
CA GLY A 97 -12.24 -16.66 1.78
C GLY A 97 -10.80 -16.54 2.25
N HIS A 98 -10.08 -15.62 1.64
CA HIS A 98 -8.65 -15.43 1.88
C HIS A 98 -8.35 -14.02 2.37
N ILE A 99 -7.30 -13.89 3.19
CA ILE A 99 -6.63 -12.62 3.45
C ILE A 99 -5.19 -12.77 2.94
N VAL A 100 -4.81 -11.93 2.01
CA VAL A 100 -3.44 -11.85 1.49
C VAL A 100 -2.84 -10.54 1.95
N SER A 101 -1.70 -10.61 2.63
CA SER A 101 -0.92 -9.44 3.02
C SER A 101 0.48 -9.56 2.43
N MET A 102 0.97 -8.52 1.76
CA MET A 102 2.28 -8.53 1.14
C MET A 102 3.00 -7.20 1.29
N ASN A 103 4.32 -7.29 1.38
CA ASN A 103 5.18 -6.12 1.46
C ASN A 103 5.35 -5.49 0.07
N VAL A 104 5.24 -4.18 -0.01
CA VAL A 104 5.37 -3.40 -1.24
C VAL A 104 6.51 -2.39 -1.04
N PRO A 105 7.71 -2.69 -1.52
CA PRO A 105 8.85 -1.81 -1.35
C PRO A 105 8.70 -0.56 -2.23
N VAL A 106 8.64 0.61 -1.59
CA VAL A 106 8.60 1.89 -2.29
C VAL A 106 9.73 2.80 -1.80
N PRO A 107 10.14 3.82 -2.60
CA PRO A 107 11.31 4.64 -2.26
C PRO A 107 11.23 5.36 -0.91
N THR A 108 10.03 5.67 -0.43
CA THR A 108 9.79 6.40 0.82
C THR A 108 9.63 5.51 2.04
N GLY A 109 9.77 4.19 1.88
CA GLY A 109 9.58 3.18 2.94
C GLY A 109 8.51 2.17 2.56
N ASP A 110 8.66 0.96 3.08
CA ASP A 110 7.79 -0.15 2.72
C ASP A 110 6.32 0.11 3.07
N LEU A 111 5.45 -0.28 2.15
CA LEU A 111 4.00 -0.33 2.36
C LEU A 111 3.55 -1.79 2.53
N VAL A 112 2.40 -1.98 3.13
CA VAL A 112 1.75 -3.28 3.27
C VAL A 112 0.43 -3.25 2.51
N LEU A 113 0.33 -4.06 1.47
CA LEU A 113 -0.92 -4.30 0.74
C LEU A 113 -1.66 -5.46 1.40
N THR A 114 -2.89 -5.23 1.85
CA THR A 114 -3.77 -6.27 2.40
C THR A 114 -5.04 -6.35 1.59
N VAL A 115 -5.36 -7.56 1.13
CA VAL A 115 -6.53 -7.85 0.30
C VAL A 115 -7.35 -8.94 0.97
N ILE A 116 -8.64 -8.67 1.18
CA ILE A 116 -9.60 -9.60 1.78
C ILE A 116 -10.61 -10.02 0.72
N THR A 117 -10.86 -11.31 0.64
CA THR A 117 -11.79 -11.89 -0.34
C THR A 117 -12.90 -12.68 0.32
N ASN A 118 -13.93 -12.96 -0.45
CA ASN A 118 -14.95 -13.96 -0.13
C ASN A 118 -14.61 -15.32 -0.78
N GLN A 119 -15.52 -16.28 -0.64
CA GLN A 119 -15.37 -17.66 -1.15
C GLN A 119 -15.27 -17.79 -2.66
N SER A 120 -15.69 -16.78 -3.43
CA SER A 120 -15.65 -16.82 -4.89
C SER A 120 -14.25 -16.56 -5.47
N SER A 121 -13.29 -16.18 -4.63
CA SER A 121 -11.92 -15.90 -5.06
C SER A 121 -11.12 -17.18 -5.25
N LEU A 122 -10.43 -17.26 -6.38
CA LEU A 122 -9.43 -18.30 -6.66
C LEU A 122 -8.04 -17.79 -6.25
N LEU A 123 -7.39 -18.49 -5.33
CA LEU A 123 -6.12 -18.06 -4.73
C LEU A 123 -5.05 -17.73 -5.78
N GLY A 124 -4.89 -18.55 -6.82
CA GLY A 124 -3.89 -18.32 -7.85
C GLY A 124 -4.12 -17.01 -8.62
N LYS A 125 -5.36 -16.71 -8.98
CA LYS A 125 -5.74 -15.44 -9.63
C LYS A 125 -5.56 -14.26 -8.67
N LEU A 126 -5.94 -14.44 -7.41
CA LEU A 126 -5.79 -13.42 -6.37
C LEU A 126 -4.32 -13.03 -6.21
N LEU A 127 -3.42 -14.01 -6.07
CA LEU A 127 -1.98 -13.76 -5.93
C LEU A 127 -1.38 -13.02 -7.13
N TRP A 128 -1.83 -13.38 -8.34
CA TRP A 128 -1.42 -12.67 -9.55
C TRP A 128 -1.92 -11.21 -9.53
N SER A 129 -3.18 -10.99 -9.18
CA SER A 129 -3.76 -9.65 -9.08
C SER A 129 -3.09 -8.80 -8.00
N CYS A 130 -2.78 -9.38 -6.84
CA CYS A 130 -2.04 -8.69 -5.77
C CYS A 130 -0.65 -8.26 -6.23
N ARG A 131 0.08 -9.13 -6.95
CA ARG A 131 1.40 -8.80 -7.49
C ARG A 131 1.31 -7.67 -8.52
N SER A 132 0.38 -7.76 -9.46
CA SER A 132 0.13 -6.70 -10.44
C SER A 132 -0.21 -5.36 -9.78
N THR A 133 -1.04 -5.39 -8.74
CA THR A 133 -1.38 -4.19 -7.95
C THR A 133 -0.16 -3.62 -7.24
N ALA A 134 0.66 -4.46 -6.62
CA ALA A 134 1.90 -4.04 -5.98
C ALA A 134 2.84 -3.34 -6.97
N ASP A 135 3.01 -3.88 -8.18
CA ASP A 135 3.83 -3.27 -9.24
C ASP A 135 3.29 -1.89 -9.65
N GLN A 136 1.97 -1.72 -9.74
CA GLN A 136 1.35 -0.42 -10.03
C GLN A 136 1.56 0.59 -8.89
N VAL A 137 1.49 0.14 -7.64
CA VAL A 137 1.78 0.98 -6.47
C VAL A 137 3.24 1.45 -6.48
N ILE A 138 4.18 0.55 -6.72
CA ILE A 138 5.60 0.87 -6.82
C ILE A 138 5.84 1.90 -7.93
N ALA A 139 5.26 1.72 -9.11
CA ALA A 139 5.38 2.65 -10.23
C ALA A 139 4.84 4.05 -9.87
N ALA A 140 3.67 4.13 -9.24
CA ALA A 140 3.06 5.40 -8.83
C ALA A 140 3.93 6.15 -7.81
N CYS A 141 4.49 5.44 -6.82
CA CYS A 141 5.36 6.04 -5.80
C CYS A 141 6.73 6.46 -6.37
N THR A 142 7.28 5.71 -7.31
CA THR A 142 8.54 6.03 -7.98
C THR A 142 8.41 7.29 -8.86
N HIS A 143 7.31 7.43 -9.57
CA HIS A 143 7.01 8.63 -10.36
C HIS A 143 6.91 9.88 -9.49
N GLN A 144 6.28 9.78 -8.32
CA GLN A 144 6.20 10.89 -7.38
C GLN A 144 7.57 11.38 -6.94
N GLN A 145 8.47 10.47 -6.61
CA GLN A 145 9.82 10.82 -6.18
C GLN A 145 10.61 11.51 -7.29
N ALA A 146 10.54 11.01 -8.52
CA ALA A 146 11.19 11.60 -9.67
C ALA A 146 10.70 13.03 -9.94
N SER A 147 9.38 13.26 -9.84
CA SER A 147 8.77 14.58 -10.01
C SER A 147 9.18 15.55 -8.90
N ALA A 148 9.26 15.09 -7.65
CA ALA A 148 9.72 15.90 -6.52
C ALA A 148 11.19 16.32 -6.67
N MET A 149 12.06 15.41 -7.13
CA MET A 149 13.47 15.69 -7.39
C MET A 149 13.65 16.68 -8.55
N ALA A 150 12.90 16.54 -9.64
CA ALA A 150 12.94 17.45 -10.78
C ALA A 150 12.51 18.87 -10.39
N SER A 151 11.51 19.02 -9.54
CA SER A 151 11.05 20.31 -9.03
C SER A 151 12.06 20.99 -8.11
N SER A 152 12.84 20.24 -7.34
CA SER A 152 13.88 20.78 -6.46
C SER A 152 15.11 21.29 -7.21
N VAL A 153 15.43 20.71 -8.37
CA VAL A 153 16.55 21.11 -9.21
C VAL A 153 16.22 22.37 -10.04
N SER A 154 14.94 22.62 -10.34
CA SER A 154 14.51 23.80 -11.11
C SER A 154 14.56 25.12 -10.34
N PHE A 155 14.83 25.12 -9.03
CA PHE A 155 14.94 26.29 -8.16
C PHE A 155 16.41 26.66 -7.80
N SER A 156 17.39 26.01 -8.41
CA SER A 156 18.82 26.38 -8.32
C SER A 156 19.23 27.23 -9.53
#